data_0c8cb6dc80545f9a783534ff77ff68de
#
_entry.id   0c8cb6dc80545f9a783534ff77ff68de
#
_cell.length_a   1.000
_cell.length_b   1.000
_cell.length_c   1.000
_cell.angle_alpha   90.00
_cell.angle_beta   90.00
_cell.angle_gamma   90.00
#
_symmetry.space_group_name_H-M   'P 1'
#
loop_
_entity.id
_entity.type
_entity.pdbx_description
1 polymer ?
#
loop_
_entity_poly.entity_id
_entity_poly.type
_entity_poly.pdbx_seq_one_letter_code
_entity_poly.pdbx_strand_id
1 'polypeptide(L)'
;MALVSAAGPASNLLMAFVFALGAQYLPDFPGTAGELTAKVIETSFFLNIGLAAFNLLPLPPLDGFAVATGLLPSRMAAQLERIEQFGPGILLLLVFAPSIIHFDILGVVMGPIRRALIIVVLWVSRIG
;
A
#
# COMPACT_ATOMS: atom_id res chain seq x y z
N MET A 1 -2.34 14.60 13.07
CA MET A 1 -1.44 14.18 11.95
C MET A 1 -1.59 12.72 11.58
N ALA A 2 -1.54 11.79 12.54
CA ALA A 2 -1.70 10.36 12.24
C ALA A 2 -3.00 10.01 11.52
N LEU A 3 -4.12 10.61 11.92
CA LEU A 3 -5.41 10.36 11.26
C LEU A 3 -5.44 10.86 9.81
N VAL A 4 -4.84 12.01 9.55
CA VAL A 4 -4.76 12.56 8.18
C VAL A 4 -3.86 11.67 7.32
N SER A 5 -2.74 11.23 7.86
CA SER A 5 -1.81 10.34 7.13
C SER A 5 -2.41 8.96 6.89
N ALA A 6 -3.22 8.45 7.82
CA ALA A 6 -3.91 7.17 7.64
C ALA A 6 -4.98 7.23 6.54
N ALA A 7 -5.51 8.42 6.23
CA ALA A 7 -6.51 8.59 5.18
C ALA A 7 -5.98 8.24 3.78
N GLY A 8 -4.68 8.43 3.52
CA GLY A 8 -4.05 8.05 2.25
C GLY A 8 -4.15 6.55 1.97
N PRO A 9 -3.52 5.71 2.81
CA PRO A 9 -3.64 4.26 2.67
C PRO A 9 -5.09 3.77 2.75
N ALA A 10 -5.91 4.36 3.63
CA ALA A 10 -7.31 3.98 3.76
C ALA A 10 -8.10 4.23 2.47
N SER A 11 -7.86 5.36 1.79
CA SER A 11 -8.53 5.63 0.51
C SER A 11 -8.09 4.64 -0.59
N ASN A 12 -6.82 4.26 -0.63
CA ASN A 12 -6.35 3.23 -1.56
C ASN A 12 -6.98 1.87 -1.28
N LEU A 13 -7.14 1.51 0.00
CA LEU A 13 -7.83 0.27 0.38
C LEU A 13 -9.31 0.31 0.01
N LEU A 14 -9.96 1.47 0.17
CA LEU A 14 -11.34 1.65 -0.25
C LEU A 14 -11.49 1.47 -1.76
N MET A 15 -10.58 2.04 -2.55
CA MET A 15 -10.58 1.87 -4.00
C MET A 15 -10.33 0.41 -4.38
N ALA A 16 -9.39 -0.27 -3.73
CA ALA A 16 -9.16 -1.69 -3.96
C ALA A 16 -10.41 -2.52 -3.65
N PHE A 17 -11.12 -2.19 -2.59
CA PHE A 17 -12.38 -2.83 -2.22
C PHE A 17 -13.45 -2.63 -3.31
N VAL A 18 -13.58 -1.41 -3.83
CA VAL A 18 -14.52 -1.11 -4.93
C VAL A 18 -14.19 -1.93 -6.18
N PHE A 19 -12.91 -2.04 -6.54
CA PHE A 19 -12.50 -2.86 -7.68
C PHE A 19 -12.71 -4.36 -7.42
N ALA A 20 -12.53 -4.82 -6.19
CA ALA A 20 -12.84 -6.21 -5.82
C ALA A 20 -14.33 -6.52 -5.97
N LEU A 21 -15.20 -5.59 -5.56
CA LEU A 21 -16.65 -5.70 -5.79
C LEU A 21 -16.98 -5.70 -7.28
N GLY A 22 -16.32 -4.83 -8.05
CA GLY A 22 -16.48 -4.81 -9.50
C GLY A 22 -16.14 -6.15 -10.14
N ALA A 23 -15.03 -6.76 -9.74
CA ALA A 23 -14.64 -8.08 -10.24
C ALA A 23 -15.64 -9.18 -9.88
N GLN A 24 -16.32 -9.04 -8.74
CA GLN A 24 -17.23 -10.06 -8.23
C GLN A 24 -18.65 -9.94 -8.79
N TYR A 25 -19.13 -8.72 -9.00
CA TYR A 25 -20.54 -8.47 -9.31
C TYR A 25 -20.81 -7.90 -10.70
N LEU A 26 -19.79 -7.39 -11.40
CA LEU A 26 -20.00 -6.95 -12.77
C LEU A 26 -20.22 -8.16 -13.69
N PRO A 27 -21.17 -8.07 -14.62
CA PRO A 27 -21.37 -9.15 -15.58
C PRO A 27 -20.18 -9.29 -16.53
N ASP A 28 -19.95 -10.50 -16.99
CA ASP A 28 -18.93 -10.75 -18.00
C ASP A 28 -19.36 -10.14 -19.32
N PHE A 29 -18.50 -9.34 -19.90
CA PHE A 29 -18.71 -8.80 -21.24
C PHE A 29 -17.94 -9.66 -22.24
N PRO A 30 -18.55 -9.98 -23.40
CA PRO A 30 -17.86 -10.78 -24.40
C PRO A 30 -16.78 -10.00 -25.15
N GLY A 31 -15.80 -10.71 -25.66
CA GLY A 31 -14.78 -10.17 -26.57
C GLY A 31 -13.77 -9.25 -25.92
N THR A 32 -13.18 -8.39 -26.72
CA THR A 32 -12.10 -7.48 -26.31
C THR A 32 -12.54 -6.51 -25.19
N ALA A 33 -13.78 -6.06 -25.23
CA ALA A 33 -14.32 -5.19 -24.18
C ALA A 33 -14.31 -5.86 -22.81
N GLY A 34 -14.69 -7.14 -22.76
CA GLY A 34 -14.66 -7.92 -21.52
C GLY A 34 -13.24 -8.13 -21.00
N GLU A 35 -12.32 -8.48 -21.88
CA GLU A 35 -10.92 -8.69 -21.54
C GLU A 35 -10.27 -7.41 -21.00
N LEU A 36 -10.52 -6.28 -21.66
CA LEU A 36 -10.00 -4.98 -21.21
C LEU A 36 -10.59 -4.56 -19.87
N THR A 37 -11.89 -4.77 -19.68
CA THR A 37 -12.57 -4.45 -18.41
C THR A 37 -11.97 -5.26 -17.26
N ALA A 38 -11.81 -6.56 -17.44
CA ALA A 38 -11.22 -7.44 -16.43
C ALA A 38 -9.79 -7.01 -16.11
N LYS A 39 -9.00 -6.68 -17.12
CA LYS A 39 -7.61 -6.27 -16.95
C LYS A 39 -7.51 -4.92 -16.21
N VAL A 40 -8.37 -3.97 -16.53
CA VAL A 40 -8.42 -2.67 -15.84
C VAL A 40 -8.78 -2.85 -14.37
N ILE A 41 -9.78 -3.67 -14.07
CA ILE A 41 -10.20 -3.95 -12.69
C ILE A 41 -9.06 -4.60 -11.90
N GLU A 42 -8.46 -5.64 -12.46
CA GLU A 42 -7.36 -6.36 -11.82
C GLU A 42 -6.16 -5.44 -11.56
N THR A 43 -5.72 -4.72 -12.58
CA THR A 43 -4.58 -3.79 -12.48
C THR A 43 -4.86 -2.70 -11.45
N SER A 44 -6.05 -2.12 -11.46
CA SER A 44 -6.44 -1.07 -10.52
C SER A 44 -6.49 -1.59 -9.08
N PHE A 45 -6.98 -2.81 -8.88
CA PHE A 45 -6.99 -3.46 -7.58
C PHE A 45 -5.57 -3.60 -7.03
N PHE A 46 -4.66 -4.22 -7.79
CA PHE A 46 -3.29 -4.45 -7.34
C PHE A 46 -2.50 -3.15 -7.21
N LEU A 47 -2.76 -2.16 -8.06
CA LEU A 47 -2.13 -0.85 -7.95
C LEU A 47 -2.50 -0.17 -6.63
N ASN A 48 -3.77 -0.17 -6.27
CA ASN A 48 -4.23 0.44 -5.02
C ASN A 48 -3.70 -0.31 -3.79
N ILE A 49 -3.65 -1.65 -3.84
CA ILE A 49 -3.02 -2.46 -2.79
C ILE A 49 -1.53 -2.09 -2.65
N GLY A 50 -0.83 -2.00 -3.77
CA GLY A 50 0.58 -1.63 -3.78
C GLY A 50 0.83 -0.23 -3.22
N LEU A 51 0.01 0.74 -3.60
CA LEU A 51 0.10 2.10 -3.08
C LEU A 51 -0.18 2.16 -1.57
N ALA A 52 -1.19 1.43 -1.10
CA ALA A 52 -1.49 1.36 0.33
C ALA A 52 -0.33 0.73 1.10
N ALA A 53 0.21 -0.38 0.62
CA ALA A 53 1.33 -1.07 1.25
C ALA A 53 2.58 -0.17 1.30
N PHE A 54 2.89 0.50 0.20
CA PHE A 54 4.02 1.41 0.11
C PHE A 54 3.88 2.58 1.10
N ASN A 55 2.71 3.22 1.15
CA ASN A 55 2.45 4.34 2.04
C ASN A 55 2.38 3.94 3.52
N LEU A 56 2.14 2.66 3.83
CA LEU A 56 2.14 2.16 5.20
C LEU A 56 3.55 1.85 5.73
N LEU A 57 4.58 1.91 4.89
CA LEU A 57 5.95 1.75 5.37
C LEU A 57 6.28 2.82 6.41
N PRO A 58 6.86 2.44 7.57
CA PRO A 58 7.19 3.39 8.63
C PRO A 58 8.46 4.18 8.31
N LEU A 59 8.48 4.84 7.16
CA LEU A 59 9.65 5.55 6.62
C LEU A 59 9.23 6.92 6.09
N PRO A 60 9.85 8.03 6.54
CA PRO A 60 9.58 9.34 5.96
C PRO A 60 9.99 9.37 4.48
N PRO A 61 9.28 10.09 3.62
CA PRO A 61 8.11 10.95 3.87
C PRO A 61 6.76 10.25 3.77
N LEU A 62 6.73 8.91 3.88
CA LEU A 62 5.51 8.11 3.67
C LEU A 62 4.53 8.25 4.85
N ASP A 63 3.24 7.99 4.58
CA ASP A 63 2.17 8.13 5.58
C ASP A 63 2.34 7.19 6.78
N GLY A 64 2.93 6.01 6.56
CA GLY A 64 3.20 5.05 7.62
C GLY A 64 4.10 5.59 8.73
N PHE A 65 5.04 6.46 8.39
CA PHE A 65 5.89 7.12 9.39
C PHE A 65 5.06 8.02 10.33
N ALA A 66 4.18 8.84 9.78
CA ALA A 66 3.31 9.70 10.59
C ALA A 66 2.33 8.90 11.44
N VAL A 67 1.80 7.80 10.91
CA VAL A 67 0.94 6.88 11.67
C VAL A 67 1.74 6.24 12.81
N ALA A 68 2.94 5.75 12.54
CA ALA A 68 3.79 5.12 13.54
C ALA A 68 4.15 6.09 14.67
N THR A 69 4.58 7.32 14.32
CA THR A 69 4.93 8.33 15.33
C THR A 69 3.73 8.77 16.15
N GLY A 70 2.53 8.77 15.55
CA GLY A 70 1.29 9.12 16.26
C GLY A 70 0.80 8.03 17.21
N LEU A 71 1.14 6.76 16.95
CA LEU A 71 0.72 5.63 17.78
C LEU A 71 1.72 5.25 18.86
N LEU A 72 2.99 5.63 18.70
CA LEU A 72 4.05 5.30 19.65
C LEU A 72 4.05 6.27 20.83
N PRO A 73 4.56 5.82 22.02
CA PRO A 73 4.83 6.73 23.14
C PRO A 73 5.75 7.88 22.73
N SER A 74 5.59 9.04 23.36
CA SER A 74 6.34 10.26 23.02
C SER A 74 7.86 10.05 22.96
N ARG A 75 8.39 9.20 23.83
CA ARG A 75 9.83 8.89 23.89
C ARG A 75 10.30 8.18 22.62
N MET A 76 9.55 7.19 22.15
CA MET A 76 9.87 6.43 20.93
C MET A 76 9.61 7.27 19.68
N ALA A 77 8.54 8.06 19.68
CA ALA A 77 8.23 8.97 18.58
C ALA A 77 9.34 9.99 18.38
N ALA A 78 9.89 10.54 19.47
CA ALA A 78 11.01 11.49 19.41
C ALA A 78 12.27 10.88 18.80
N GLN A 79 12.53 9.59 19.09
CA GLN A 79 13.67 8.88 18.49
C GLN A 79 13.48 8.67 16.99
N LEU A 80 12.26 8.35 16.53
CA LEU A 80 11.96 8.22 15.12
C LEU A 80 12.05 9.54 14.38
N GLU A 81 11.60 10.63 15.01
CA GLU A 81 11.68 11.97 14.42
C GLU A 81 13.10 12.42 14.15
N ARG A 82 14.07 11.93 14.93
CA ARG A 82 15.50 12.24 14.70
C ARG A 82 16.02 11.69 13.37
N ILE A 83 15.46 10.60 12.87
CA ILE A 83 15.87 9.99 11.60
C ILE A 83 15.02 10.49 10.43
N GLU A 84 14.03 11.33 10.67
CA GLU A 84 13.14 11.85 9.64
C GLU A 84 13.90 12.56 8.52
N GLN A 85 14.92 13.32 8.85
CA GLN A 85 15.76 14.05 7.89
C GLN A 85 16.47 13.13 6.91
N PHE A 86 16.71 11.86 7.29
CA PHE A 86 17.37 10.86 6.43
C PHE A 86 16.39 10.02 5.62
N GLY A 87 15.08 10.16 5.87
CA GLY A 87 14.04 9.36 5.26
C GLY A 87 14.05 9.34 3.73
N PRO A 88 14.07 10.52 3.07
CA PRO A 88 14.13 10.55 1.60
C PRO A 88 15.36 9.84 1.04
N GLY A 89 16.52 9.99 1.68
CA GLY A 89 17.75 9.30 1.28
C GLY A 89 17.66 7.79 1.45
N ILE A 90 17.11 7.33 2.57
CA ILE A 90 16.88 5.91 2.84
C ILE A 90 15.90 5.32 1.82
N LEU A 91 14.83 6.05 1.51
CA LEU A 91 13.86 5.61 0.52
C LEU A 91 14.49 5.46 -0.86
N LEU A 92 15.28 6.43 -1.30
CA LEU A 92 16.01 6.35 -2.57
C LEU A 92 16.94 5.14 -2.58
N LEU A 93 17.66 4.89 -1.48
CA LEU A 93 18.54 3.75 -1.36
C LEU A 93 17.76 2.44 -1.52
N LEU A 94 16.60 2.31 -0.86
CA LEU A 94 15.78 1.10 -0.94
C LEU A 94 15.21 0.87 -2.34
N VAL A 95 14.79 1.94 -3.04
CA VAL A 95 14.26 1.85 -4.40
C VAL A 95 15.34 1.41 -5.39
N PHE A 96 16.56 1.94 -5.25
CA PHE A 96 17.65 1.63 -6.16
C PHE A 96 18.53 0.46 -5.72
N ALA A 97 18.34 -0.09 -4.52
CA ALA A 97 19.10 -1.22 -4.01
C ALA A 97 19.12 -2.44 -4.95
N PRO A 98 18.00 -2.86 -5.59
CA PRO A 98 18.01 -3.99 -6.49
C PRO A 98 18.97 -3.83 -7.66
N SER A 99 19.17 -2.60 -8.14
CA SER A 99 20.09 -2.31 -9.25
C SER A 99 21.55 -2.40 -8.85
N ILE A 100 21.87 -2.20 -7.56
CA ILE A 100 23.24 -2.17 -7.05
C ILE A 100 23.66 -3.52 -6.49
N ILE A 101 22.83 -4.10 -5.62
CA ILE A 101 23.17 -5.33 -4.87
C ILE A 101 22.38 -6.56 -5.32
N HIS A 102 21.52 -6.41 -6.33
CA HIS A 102 20.65 -7.46 -6.86
C HIS A 102 19.74 -8.10 -5.79
N PHE A 103 19.42 -7.35 -4.74
CA PHE A 103 18.52 -7.78 -3.67
C PHE A 103 17.42 -6.74 -3.45
N ASP A 104 16.17 -7.16 -3.59
CA ASP A 104 15.00 -6.28 -3.44
C ASP A 104 14.52 -6.24 -1.99
N ILE A 105 15.16 -5.39 -1.18
CA ILE A 105 14.80 -5.18 0.22
C ILE A 105 13.37 -4.67 0.33
N LEU A 106 13.00 -3.71 -0.52
CA LEU A 106 11.66 -3.11 -0.51
C LEU A 106 10.58 -4.15 -0.80
N GLY A 107 10.79 -5.00 -1.81
CA GLY A 107 9.86 -6.08 -2.15
C GLY A 107 9.70 -7.10 -1.04
N VAL A 108 10.80 -7.44 -0.35
CA VAL A 108 10.77 -8.38 0.79
C VAL A 108 9.94 -7.80 1.94
N VAL A 109 10.08 -6.52 2.22
CA VAL A 109 9.31 -5.85 3.29
C VAL A 109 7.85 -5.66 2.89
N MET A 110 7.59 -5.24 1.65
CA MET A 110 6.24 -4.98 1.16
C MET A 110 5.43 -6.26 0.93
N GLY A 111 6.07 -7.38 0.59
CA GLY A 111 5.40 -8.63 0.27
C GLY A 111 4.39 -9.08 1.33
N PRO A 112 4.77 -9.22 2.61
CA PRO A 112 3.83 -9.58 3.68
C PRO A 112 2.72 -8.56 3.88
N ILE A 113 3.03 -7.26 3.77
CA ILE A 113 2.05 -6.18 3.92
C ILE A 113 1.01 -6.28 2.81
N ARG A 114 1.43 -6.43 1.55
CA ARG A 114 0.54 -6.59 0.41
C ARG A 114 -0.36 -7.82 0.57
N ARG A 115 0.19 -8.95 0.97
CA ARG A 115 -0.59 -10.18 1.19
C ARG A 115 -1.65 -9.99 2.27
N ALA A 116 -1.29 -9.37 3.39
CA ALA A 116 -2.23 -9.08 4.45
C ALA A 116 -3.37 -8.17 3.96
N LEU A 117 -3.04 -7.11 3.23
CA LEU A 117 -4.03 -6.18 2.69
C LEU A 117 -4.95 -6.86 1.67
N ILE A 118 -4.42 -7.67 0.78
CA ILE A 118 -5.22 -8.43 -0.20
C ILE A 118 -6.21 -9.35 0.52
N ILE A 119 -5.74 -10.10 1.51
CA ILE A 119 -6.58 -11.01 2.28
C ILE A 119 -7.73 -10.25 2.96
N VAL A 120 -7.41 -9.13 3.61
CA VAL A 120 -8.40 -8.32 4.32
C VAL A 120 -9.44 -7.76 3.35
N VAL A 121 -9.01 -7.16 2.24
CA VAL A 121 -9.91 -6.56 1.26
C VAL A 121 -10.80 -7.61 0.62
N LEU A 122 -10.26 -8.75 0.21
CA LEU A 122 -11.04 -9.83 -0.41
C LEU A 122 -12.00 -10.46 0.60
N TRP A 123 -11.59 -10.61 1.85
CA TRP A 123 -12.46 -11.14 2.89
C TRP A 123 -13.65 -10.22 3.13
N VAL A 124 -13.41 -8.92 3.29
CA VAL A 124 -14.49 -7.94 3.50
C VAL A 124 -15.40 -7.85 2.28
N SER A 125 -14.86 -7.91 1.06
CA SER A 125 -15.68 -7.86 -0.15
C SER A 125 -16.62 -9.06 -0.30
N ARG A 126 -16.27 -10.21 0.27
CA ARG A 126 -17.11 -11.42 0.24
C ARG A 126 -18.22 -11.43 1.29
N ILE A 127 -18.05 -10.69 2.39
CA ILE A 127 -19.06 -10.59 3.44
C ILE A 127 -20.24 -9.73 2.97
N GLY A 128 -19.95 -8.69 2.22
CA GLY A 128 -20.98 -7.83 1.63
C GLY A 128 -21.47 -8.42 0.34
#